data_6099f495bc485ce3c5ec15557cc28f63
#
_entry.id   6099f495bc485ce3c5ec15557cc28f63
#
_cell.length_a   1.000
_cell.length_b   1.000
_cell.length_c   1.000
_cell.angle_alpha   90.00
_cell.angle_beta   90.00
_cell.angle_gamma   90.00
#
_symmetry.space_group_name_H-M   'P 1'
#
loop_
_entity.id
_entity.type
_entity.pdbx_description
1 polymer ?
#
loop_
_entity_poly.entity_id
_entity_poly.type
_entity_poly.pdbx_seq_one_letter_code
_entity_poly.pdbx_strand_id
1 'polypeptide(L)'
;LDSSLYQNVKPFQERVKNKILLTGAIGNTKFLSKIINDIRTPKWNAFRFYHLRTMCSKLSYVDYTTTLQHKYVNDQYPKLLEQYSASIVAATYNPNIKYWENAAAGCLTFMEITKKNRGEYLGYIDGETSIFINEDNYQEKFKEYLNDIDNPKWEKIATAGRKFTLKNLNNEKAVKDLIEIMNLYI
;
A
#
# COMPACT_ATOMS: atom_id res chain seq x y z
N LEU A 1 8.85 -10.04 -4.01
CA LEU A 1 7.75 -9.94 -4.95
C LEU A 1 8.02 -10.82 -6.19
N ASP A 2 7.05 -11.63 -6.60
CA ASP A 2 7.09 -12.31 -7.90
C ASP A 2 6.70 -11.32 -9.00
N SER A 3 7.67 -10.89 -9.80
CA SER A 3 7.48 -9.87 -10.84
C SER A 3 6.62 -10.38 -12.02
N SER A 4 6.55 -11.69 -12.24
CA SER A 4 5.79 -12.28 -13.34
C SER A 4 4.28 -12.01 -13.23
N LEU A 5 3.76 -11.92 -12.00
CA LEU A 5 2.35 -11.64 -11.72
C LEU A 5 1.92 -10.20 -12.08
N TYR A 6 2.89 -9.31 -12.32
CA TYR A 6 2.65 -7.88 -12.56
C TYR A 6 3.10 -7.40 -13.94
N GLN A 7 3.39 -8.31 -14.87
CA GLN A 7 3.89 -7.92 -16.21
C GLN A 7 2.82 -7.22 -17.05
N ASN A 8 1.62 -7.77 -17.10
CA ASN A 8 0.53 -7.29 -17.91
C ASN A 8 -0.55 -6.67 -17.01
N VAL A 9 -0.41 -5.38 -16.73
CA VAL A 9 -1.39 -4.65 -15.94
C VAL A 9 -2.23 -3.73 -16.83
N LYS A 10 -3.48 -3.53 -16.44
CA LYS A 10 -4.42 -2.62 -17.13
C LYS A 10 -3.84 -1.21 -17.18
N PRO A 11 -3.96 -0.47 -18.32
CA PRO A 11 -3.54 0.92 -18.43
C PRO A 11 -4.14 1.80 -17.33
N PHE A 12 -3.35 2.73 -16.80
CA PHE A 12 -3.75 3.60 -15.68
C PHE A 12 -5.04 4.38 -16.00
N GLN A 13 -5.18 4.86 -17.23
CA GLN A 13 -6.32 5.67 -17.67
C GLN A 13 -7.65 4.90 -17.77
N GLU A 14 -7.59 3.57 -17.85
CA GLU A 14 -8.77 2.70 -17.97
C GLU A 14 -9.29 2.18 -16.61
N ARG A 15 -8.66 2.60 -15.53
CA ARG A 15 -8.97 2.14 -14.16
C ARG A 15 -9.98 3.07 -13.50
N VAL A 16 -10.56 2.59 -12.39
CA VAL A 16 -11.39 3.42 -11.50
C VAL A 16 -10.53 4.51 -10.86
N LYS A 17 -10.86 5.79 -11.12
CA LYS A 17 -10.09 6.94 -10.66
C LYS A 17 -10.75 7.67 -9.49
N ASN A 18 -12.07 7.70 -9.43
CA ASN A 18 -12.86 8.43 -8.42
C ASN A 18 -12.99 7.72 -7.07
N LYS A 19 -12.28 6.61 -6.92
CA LYS A 19 -12.20 5.83 -5.69
C LYS A 19 -10.75 5.42 -5.42
N ILE A 20 -10.43 5.25 -4.14
CA ILE A 20 -9.11 4.78 -3.71
C ILE A 20 -9.28 3.41 -3.06
N LEU A 21 -8.60 2.41 -3.55
CA LEU A 21 -8.67 1.05 -3.02
C LEU A 21 -7.92 0.93 -1.69
N LEU A 22 -8.55 0.33 -0.72
CA LEU A 22 -7.92 -0.05 0.55
C LEU A 22 -8.20 -1.52 0.86
N THR A 23 -7.15 -2.31 1.08
CA THR A 23 -7.28 -3.74 1.39
C THR A 23 -6.60 -4.13 2.68
N GLY A 24 -7.10 -5.19 3.30
CA GLY A 24 -6.49 -5.83 4.47
C GLY A 24 -7.22 -5.57 5.78
N ALA A 25 -6.65 -6.09 6.87
CA ALA A 25 -7.26 -5.99 8.19
C ALA A 25 -7.30 -4.54 8.70
N ILE A 26 -8.39 -4.19 9.36
CA ILE A 26 -8.56 -2.94 10.11
C ILE A 26 -8.79 -3.24 11.58
N GLY A 27 -8.62 -2.22 12.41
CA GLY A 27 -8.95 -2.30 13.84
C GLY A 27 -10.45 -2.28 14.09
N ASN A 28 -10.87 -2.87 15.19
CA ASN A 28 -12.26 -2.79 15.61
C ASN A 28 -12.59 -1.36 16.06
N THR A 29 -13.60 -0.78 15.47
CA THR A 29 -14.01 0.62 15.72
C THR A 29 -15.12 0.74 16.78
N LYS A 30 -15.72 -0.38 17.21
CA LYS A 30 -16.75 -0.38 18.26
C LYS A 30 -16.12 -0.06 19.60
N PHE A 31 -16.64 0.94 20.31
CA PHE A 31 -16.09 1.46 21.57
C PHE A 31 -15.84 0.36 22.62
N LEU A 32 -16.85 -0.46 22.91
CA LEU A 32 -16.73 -1.56 23.88
C LEU A 32 -15.67 -2.61 23.46
N SER A 33 -15.66 -2.98 22.18
CA SER A 33 -14.66 -3.92 21.66
C SER A 33 -13.25 -3.36 21.73
N LYS A 34 -13.10 -2.04 21.55
CA LYS A 34 -11.80 -1.36 21.70
C LYS A 34 -11.30 -1.45 23.15
N ILE A 35 -12.15 -1.15 24.14
CA ILE A 35 -11.80 -1.26 25.56
C ILE A 35 -11.44 -2.71 25.93
N ILE A 36 -12.27 -3.67 25.51
CA ILE A 36 -12.00 -5.09 25.78
C ILE A 36 -10.67 -5.54 25.17
N ASN A 37 -10.36 -5.13 23.95
CA ASN A 37 -9.11 -5.45 23.30
C ASN A 37 -7.90 -4.75 23.94
N ASP A 38 -8.05 -3.51 24.40
CA ASP A 38 -7.01 -2.78 25.14
C ASP A 38 -6.67 -3.46 26.49
N ILE A 39 -7.66 -4.07 27.16
CA ILE A 39 -7.47 -4.82 28.40
C ILE A 39 -6.87 -6.21 28.15
N ARG A 40 -7.43 -6.96 27.16
CA ARG A 40 -7.00 -8.34 26.88
C ARG A 40 -5.64 -8.45 26.21
N THR A 41 -5.37 -7.56 25.29
CA THR A 41 -4.16 -7.61 24.43
C THR A 41 -3.53 -6.22 24.25
N PRO A 42 -3.03 -5.58 25.32
CA PRO A 42 -2.56 -4.20 25.26
C PRO A 42 -1.38 -4.01 24.29
N LYS A 43 -0.57 -5.06 24.09
CA LYS A 43 0.59 -5.04 23.16
C LYS A 43 0.21 -5.36 21.71
N TRP A 44 -0.89 -6.07 21.47
CA TRP A 44 -1.29 -6.59 20.15
C TRP A 44 -2.68 -6.11 19.73
N ASN A 45 -2.94 -4.83 19.87
CA ASN A 45 -4.21 -4.24 19.50
C ASN A 45 -4.24 -3.92 18.01
N ALA A 46 -5.11 -4.58 17.26
CA ALA A 46 -5.28 -4.36 15.82
C ALA A 46 -5.60 -2.89 15.47
N PHE A 47 -6.30 -2.15 16.34
CA PHE A 47 -6.55 -0.73 16.15
C PHE A 47 -5.24 0.08 16.17
N ARG A 48 -4.30 -0.23 17.06
CA ARG A 48 -2.98 0.43 17.10
C ARG A 48 -2.10 0.04 15.92
N PHE A 49 -2.15 -1.23 15.51
CA PHE A 49 -1.37 -1.73 14.37
C PHE A 49 -1.82 -1.17 13.02
N TYR A 50 -3.11 -0.87 12.89
CA TYR A 50 -3.72 -0.43 11.63
C TYR A 50 -4.49 0.87 11.80
N HIS A 51 -3.96 1.80 12.62
CA HIS A 51 -4.70 3.01 12.99
C HIS A 51 -5.06 3.84 11.76
N LEU A 52 -4.08 4.28 10.98
CA LEU A 52 -4.33 5.07 9.78
C LEU A 52 -5.21 4.32 8.77
N ARG A 53 -4.95 3.02 8.56
CA ARG A 53 -5.79 2.18 7.69
C ARG A 53 -7.25 2.16 8.15
N THR A 54 -7.48 2.04 9.45
CA THR A 54 -8.81 2.05 10.04
C THR A 54 -9.50 3.41 9.86
N MET A 55 -8.76 4.50 9.93
CA MET A 55 -9.30 5.84 9.66
C MET A 55 -9.67 6.00 8.18
N CYS A 56 -8.80 5.57 7.28
CA CYS A 56 -9.05 5.61 5.83
C CYS A 56 -10.28 4.80 5.42
N SER A 57 -10.52 3.63 6.04
CA SER A 57 -11.64 2.75 5.68
C SER A 57 -13.03 3.36 5.92
N LYS A 58 -13.11 4.47 6.65
CA LYS A 58 -14.38 5.19 6.95
C LYS A 58 -14.74 6.26 5.93
N LEU A 59 -13.83 6.55 4.99
CA LEU A 59 -14.03 7.63 4.03
C LEU A 59 -14.89 7.14 2.87
N SER A 60 -15.88 7.96 2.48
CA SER A 60 -16.87 7.59 1.44
C SER A 60 -16.28 7.35 0.05
N TYR A 61 -15.11 7.89 -0.21
CA TYR A 61 -14.37 7.74 -1.46
C TYR A 61 -13.31 6.63 -1.40
N VAL A 62 -13.27 5.87 -0.32
CA VAL A 62 -12.38 4.71 -0.16
C VAL A 62 -13.19 3.42 -0.31
N ASP A 63 -12.85 2.61 -1.30
CA ASP A 63 -13.38 1.27 -1.46
C ASP A 63 -12.56 0.31 -0.62
N TYR A 64 -13.13 -0.07 0.53
CA TYR A 64 -12.49 -0.95 1.48
C TYR A 64 -12.96 -2.40 1.33
N THR A 65 -12.01 -3.32 1.28
CA THR A 65 -12.28 -4.76 1.39
C THR A 65 -11.23 -5.48 2.22
N THR A 66 -11.64 -6.48 2.99
CA THR A 66 -10.68 -7.38 3.66
C THR A 66 -10.17 -8.41 2.67
N THR A 67 -8.92 -8.85 2.86
CA THR A 67 -8.32 -9.87 1.98
C THR A 67 -9.11 -11.19 1.97
N LEU A 68 -9.78 -11.52 3.08
CA LEU A 68 -10.55 -12.75 3.21
C LEU A 68 -11.97 -12.68 2.64
N GLN A 69 -12.46 -11.49 2.30
CA GLN A 69 -13.85 -11.25 1.89
C GLN A 69 -14.00 -11.03 0.38
N HIS A 70 -12.94 -11.06 -0.39
CA HIS A 70 -13.01 -10.92 -1.84
C HIS A 70 -12.48 -12.16 -2.58
N LYS A 71 -12.91 -12.31 -3.81
CA LYS A 71 -12.51 -13.44 -4.68
C LYS A 71 -11.05 -13.37 -5.17
N TYR A 72 -10.41 -12.22 -5.02
CA TYR A 72 -9.05 -12.00 -5.48
C TYR A 72 -8.06 -12.22 -4.33
N VAL A 73 -7.56 -13.45 -4.21
CA VAL A 73 -6.56 -13.82 -3.21
C VAL A 73 -5.32 -14.39 -3.90
N ASN A 74 -4.19 -14.36 -3.21
CA ASN A 74 -2.91 -14.88 -3.73
C ASN A 74 -2.61 -14.32 -5.14
N ASP A 75 -2.36 -15.15 -6.13
CA ASP A 75 -1.99 -14.79 -7.50
C ASP A 75 -3.08 -14.03 -8.27
N GLN A 76 -4.30 -13.97 -7.74
CA GLN A 76 -5.37 -13.14 -8.30
C GLN A 76 -5.40 -11.71 -7.72
N TYR A 77 -4.62 -11.44 -6.67
CA TYR A 77 -4.59 -10.12 -6.04
C TYR A 77 -4.16 -8.99 -6.99
N PRO A 78 -3.19 -9.16 -7.89
CA PRO A 78 -2.87 -8.16 -8.92
C PRO A 78 -4.06 -7.73 -9.76
N LYS A 79 -5.00 -8.65 -10.06
CA LYS A 79 -6.22 -8.35 -10.82
C LYS A 79 -7.21 -7.46 -10.08
N LEU A 80 -7.21 -7.48 -8.76
CA LEU A 80 -7.95 -6.50 -7.96
C LEU A 80 -7.27 -5.13 -8.03
N LEU A 81 -5.96 -5.11 -7.84
CA LEU A 81 -5.18 -3.87 -7.81
C LEU A 81 -5.27 -3.10 -9.13
N GLU A 82 -5.18 -3.78 -10.26
CA GLU A 82 -5.24 -3.14 -11.60
C GLU A 82 -6.60 -2.53 -11.96
N GLN A 83 -7.65 -2.77 -11.15
CA GLN A 83 -8.95 -2.14 -11.34
C GLN A 83 -8.97 -0.68 -10.88
N TYR A 84 -8.04 -0.27 -10.02
CA TYR A 84 -8.00 1.07 -9.43
C TYR A 84 -6.74 1.82 -9.84
N SER A 85 -6.88 3.10 -10.15
CA SER A 85 -5.73 3.98 -10.41
C SER A 85 -4.97 4.31 -9.13
N ALA A 86 -5.65 4.34 -7.99
CA ALA A 86 -5.05 4.71 -6.71
C ALA A 86 -5.35 3.67 -5.61
N SER A 87 -4.39 3.47 -4.71
CA SER A 87 -4.51 2.55 -3.58
C SER A 87 -3.83 3.08 -2.33
N ILE A 88 -4.29 2.64 -1.17
CA ILE A 88 -3.74 2.99 0.14
C ILE A 88 -2.99 1.79 0.71
N VAL A 89 -1.78 2.02 1.17
CA VAL A 89 -1.01 1.06 1.96
C VAL A 89 -0.59 1.70 3.26
N ALA A 90 -1.17 1.22 4.35
CA ALA A 90 -0.90 1.76 5.67
C ALA A 90 -0.63 0.63 6.67
N ALA A 91 0.47 0.76 7.41
CA ALA A 91 0.89 -0.17 8.45
C ALA A 91 1.73 0.59 9.48
N THR A 92 1.19 0.78 10.66
CA THR A 92 1.71 1.70 11.67
C THR A 92 3.09 1.31 12.23
N TYR A 93 3.45 0.02 12.23
CA TYR A 93 4.72 -0.43 12.82
C TYR A 93 5.72 -0.99 11.81
N ASN A 94 5.26 -1.79 10.85
CA ASN A 94 6.16 -2.39 9.86
C ASN A 94 5.51 -2.39 8.49
N PRO A 95 6.22 -1.99 7.44
CA PRO A 95 5.79 -2.19 6.08
C PRO A 95 5.55 -3.69 5.81
N ASN A 96 4.59 -3.98 4.98
CA ASN A 96 4.26 -5.33 4.57
C ASN A 96 4.30 -5.46 3.04
N ILE A 97 4.10 -6.66 2.53
CA ILE A 97 4.20 -6.96 1.10
C ILE A 97 3.32 -6.05 0.21
N LYS A 98 2.23 -5.51 0.74
CA LYS A 98 1.33 -4.63 -0.02
C LYS A 98 1.99 -3.33 -0.48
N TYR A 99 3.04 -2.86 0.19
CA TYR A 99 3.82 -1.71 -0.25
C TYR A 99 4.44 -1.95 -1.63
N TRP A 100 4.85 -3.20 -1.89
CA TRP A 100 5.41 -3.60 -3.18
C TRP A 100 4.33 -4.03 -4.17
N GLU A 101 3.35 -4.80 -3.74
CA GLU A 101 2.29 -5.32 -4.61
C GLU A 101 1.47 -4.21 -5.26
N ASN A 102 1.06 -3.19 -4.47
CA ASN A 102 0.26 -2.09 -4.98
C ASN A 102 1.04 -1.23 -5.99
N ALA A 103 2.30 -0.93 -5.70
CA ALA A 103 3.17 -0.20 -6.61
C ALA A 103 3.50 -1.03 -7.88
N ALA A 104 3.80 -2.32 -7.74
CA ALA A 104 4.06 -3.21 -8.87
C ALA A 104 2.87 -3.33 -9.82
N ALA A 105 1.65 -3.32 -9.27
CA ALA A 105 0.41 -3.30 -10.06
C ALA A 105 0.17 -1.95 -10.78
N GLY A 106 1.03 -0.95 -10.58
CA GLY A 106 0.93 0.36 -11.22
C GLY A 106 -0.16 1.26 -10.63
N CYS A 107 -0.52 1.06 -9.37
CA CYS A 107 -1.36 2.02 -8.65
C CYS A 107 -0.54 3.25 -8.24
N LEU A 108 -1.16 4.44 -8.29
CA LEU A 108 -0.71 5.57 -7.48
C LEU A 108 -0.85 5.15 -6.02
N THR A 109 0.26 4.87 -5.36
CA THR A 109 0.22 4.29 -4.03
C THR A 109 0.40 5.37 -2.98
N PHE A 110 -0.62 5.56 -2.15
CA PHE A 110 -0.54 6.35 -0.93
C PHE A 110 0.04 5.47 0.18
N MET A 111 1.28 5.74 0.57
CA MET A 111 2.03 4.90 1.51
C MET A 111 2.16 5.58 2.87
N GLU A 112 1.78 4.89 3.94
CA GLU A 112 2.12 5.33 5.29
C GLU A 112 3.63 5.16 5.49
N ILE A 113 4.38 6.27 5.41
CA ILE A 113 5.82 6.32 5.64
C ILE A 113 6.08 7.22 6.84
N THR A 114 6.55 6.64 7.94
CA THR A 114 6.80 7.32 9.21
C THR A 114 8.07 6.79 9.86
N LYS A 115 8.66 7.57 10.78
CA LYS A 115 9.77 7.08 11.60
C LYS A 115 9.40 5.82 12.41
N LYS A 116 8.12 5.68 12.76
CA LYS A 116 7.62 4.57 13.57
C LYS A 116 7.62 3.26 12.79
N ASN A 117 7.21 3.26 11.52
CA ASN A 117 7.18 2.06 10.69
C ASN A 117 8.47 1.84 9.88
N ARG A 118 9.40 2.79 9.93
CA ARG A 118 10.67 2.73 9.19
C ARG A 118 10.48 2.53 7.68
N GLY A 119 9.37 3.02 7.13
CA GLY A 119 9.05 2.85 5.71
C GLY A 119 10.04 3.53 4.77
N GLU A 120 10.84 4.48 5.26
CA GLU A 120 11.92 5.14 4.51
C GLU A 120 12.96 4.15 3.95
N TYR A 121 13.17 3.01 4.62
CA TYR A 121 14.10 1.97 4.14
C TYR A 121 13.63 1.22 2.89
N LEU A 122 12.37 1.39 2.51
CA LEU A 122 11.87 0.82 1.26
C LEU A 122 12.41 1.54 0.01
N GLY A 123 12.96 2.76 0.18
CA GLY A 123 13.59 3.53 -0.89
C GLY A 123 12.61 4.24 -1.83
N TYR A 124 11.32 4.30 -1.51
CA TYR A 124 10.37 5.16 -2.25
C TYR A 124 10.64 6.63 -1.96
N ILE A 125 10.26 7.50 -2.90
CA ILE A 125 10.44 8.95 -2.82
C ILE A 125 9.08 9.61 -2.93
N ASP A 126 8.76 10.49 -1.95
CA ASP A 126 7.48 11.22 -1.92
C ASP A 126 7.32 12.12 -3.15
N GLY A 127 6.15 12.07 -3.78
CA GLY A 127 5.85 12.83 -4.98
C GLY A 127 6.51 12.34 -6.26
N GLU A 128 7.40 11.33 -6.20
CA GLU A 128 8.10 10.80 -7.36
C GLU A 128 7.75 9.34 -7.66
N THR A 129 7.79 8.45 -6.65
CA THR A 129 7.51 7.02 -6.79
C THR A 129 6.32 6.54 -5.99
N SER A 130 5.82 7.36 -5.08
CA SER A 130 4.60 7.17 -4.30
C SER A 130 4.20 8.51 -3.66
N ILE A 131 3.05 8.54 -2.98
CA ILE A 131 2.64 9.68 -2.15
C ILE A 131 2.71 9.25 -0.69
N PHE A 132 3.50 9.96 0.11
CA PHE A 132 3.63 9.66 1.52
C PHE A 132 2.46 10.25 2.31
N ILE A 133 1.86 9.41 3.14
CA ILE A 133 0.77 9.78 4.03
C ILE A 133 1.10 9.43 5.47
N ASN A 134 0.48 10.18 6.36
CA ASN A 134 0.46 9.94 7.80
C ASN A 134 -0.90 10.38 8.38
N GLU A 135 -1.05 10.32 9.70
CA GLU A 135 -2.30 10.68 10.38
C GLU A 135 -2.70 12.16 10.18
N ASP A 136 -1.73 13.05 9.92
CA ASP A 136 -1.97 14.50 9.82
C ASP A 136 -2.35 14.92 8.39
N ASN A 137 -1.80 14.26 7.35
CA ASN A 137 -1.89 14.73 5.96
C ASN A 137 -2.74 13.87 5.01
N TYR A 138 -3.14 12.66 5.39
CA TYR A 138 -3.76 11.69 4.47
C TYR A 138 -5.01 12.21 3.76
N GLN A 139 -5.88 12.95 4.47
CA GLN A 139 -7.11 13.49 3.87
C GLN A 139 -6.83 14.58 2.84
N GLU A 140 -5.84 15.43 3.11
CA GLU A 140 -5.40 16.46 2.18
C GLU A 140 -4.85 15.83 0.89
N LYS A 141 -3.95 14.86 1.02
CA LYS A 141 -3.36 14.13 -0.12
C LYS A 141 -4.41 13.39 -0.96
N PHE A 142 -5.40 12.78 -0.32
CA PHE A 142 -6.51 12.15 -1.05
C PHE A 142 -7.38 13.16 -1.79
N LYS A 143 -7.70 14.30 -1.16
CA LYS A 143 -8.46 15.37 -1.80
C LYS A 143 -7.70 16.00 -2.96
N GLU A 144 -6.38 16.17 -2.84
CA GLU A 144 -5.54 16.67 -3.93
C GLU A 144 -5.66 15.77 -5.17
N TYR A 145 -5.60 14.44 -4.97
CA TYR A 145 -5.81 13.47 -6.06
C TYR A 145 -7.24 13.53 -6.61
N LEU A 146 -8.25 13.46 -5.74
CA LEU A 146 -9.66 13.37 -6.14
C LEU A 146 -10.18 14.63 -6.81
N ASN A 147 -9.64 15.80 -6.50
CA ASN A 147 -10.01 17.07 -7.12
C ASN A 147 -9.45 17.23 -8.54
N ASP A 148 -8.43 16.47 -8.90
CA ASP A 148 -7.77 16.57 -10.20
C ASP A 148 -7.29 15.18 -10.67
N ILE A 149 -8.25 14.24 -10.79
CA ILE A 149 -8.00 12.81 -11.07
C ILE A 149 -7.38 12.54 -12.43
N ASP A 150 -7.51 13.46 -13.37
CA ASP A 150 -6.98 13.34 -14.74
C ASP A 150 -5.62 14.00 -14.91
N ASN A 151 -5.05 14.58 -13.84
CA ASN A 151 -3.72 15.17 -13.92
C ASN A 151 -2.67 14.11 -14.27
N PRO A 152 -1.89 14.33 -15.33
CA PRO A 152 -0.90 13.35 -15.78
C PRO A 152 0.22 13.09 -14.76
N LYS A 153 0.38 13.94 -13.77
CA LYS A 153 1.36 13.72 -12.68
C LYS A 153 1.08 12.41 -11.93
N TRP A 154 -0.18 12.03 -11.79
CA TRP A 154 -0.54 10.83 -11.04
C TRP A 154 -0.10 9.55 -11.73
N GLU A 155 -0.32 9.46 -13.03
CA GLU A 155 0.17 8.34 -13.84
C GLU A 155 1.70 8.30 -13.89
N LYS A 156 2.36 9.46 -13.96
CA LYS A 156 3.81 9.56 -13.94
C LYS A 156 4.39 8.99 -12.64
N ILE A 157 3.82 9.37 -11.48
CA ILE A 157 4.25 8.85 -10.17
C ILE A 157 3.99 7.35 -10.07
N ALA A 158 2.79 6.89 -10.47
CA ALA A 158 2.43 5.47 -10.44
C ALA A 158 3.37 4.62 -11.32
N THR A 159 3.67 5.10 -12.52
CA THR A 159 4.61 4.46 -13.46
C THR A 159 6.03 4.40 -12.90
N ALA A 160 6.50 5.49 -12.30
CA ALA A 160 7.81 5.54 -11.67
C ALA A 160 7.90 4.58 -10.46
N GLY A 161 6.87 4.54 -9.62
CA GLY A 161 6.76 3.61 -8.50
C GLY A 161 6.76 2.16 -8.95
N ARG A 162 6.01 1.83 -9.99
CA ARG A 162 6.01 0.48 -10.58
C ARG A 162 7.40 0.09 -11.10
N LYS A 163 8.04 0.96 -11.87
CA LYS A 163 9.38 0.72 -12.41
C LYS A 163 10.41 0.51 -11.29
N PHE A 164 10.37 1.36 -10.26
CA PHE A 164 11.23 1.24 -9.09
C PHE A 164 11.04 -0.12 -8.40
N THR A 165 9.79 -0.50 -8.13
CA THR A 165 9.45 -1.74 -7.43
C THR A 165 9.89 -2.98 -8.19
N LEU A 166 9.53 -3.07 -9.47
CA LEU A 166 9.87 -4.22 -10.32
C LEU A 166 11.39 -4.36 -10.53
N LYS A 167 12.13 -3.26 -10.51
CA LYS A 167 13.59 -3.29 -10.64
C LYS A 167 14.30 -3.67 -9.34
N ASN A 168 13.83 -3.15 -8.18
CA ASN A 168 14.63 -3.17 -6.95
C ASN A 168 14.07 -4.12 -5.87
N LEU A 169 12.77 -4.46 -5.92
CA LEU A 169 12.08 -5.16 -4.83
C LEU A 169 11.43 -6.48 -5.31
N ASN A 170 12.08 -7.16 -6.26
CA ASN A 170 11.66 -8.48 -6.75
C ASN A 170 12.48 -9.60 -6.12
N ASN A 171 12.01 -10.85 -6.29
CA ASN A 171 12.64 -12.04 -5.71
C ASN A 171 14.04 -12.31 -6.34
N GLU A 172 14.20 -12.06 -7.64
CA GLU A 172 15.47 -12.30 -8.33
C GLU A 172 16.59 -11.42 -7.76
N LYS A 173 16.28 -10.12 -7.57
CA LYS A 173 17.24 -9.20 -6.93
C LYS A 173 17.52 -9.59 -5.49
N ALA A 174 16.51 -9.96 -4.72
CA ALA A 174 16.70 -10.37 -3.33
C ALA A 174 17.62 -11.60 -3.21
N VAL A 175 17.45 -12.60 -4.10
CA VAL A 175 18.31 -13.78 -4.15
C VAL A 175 19.73 -13.40 -4.54
N LYS A 176 19.89 -12.54 -5.56
CA LYS A 176 21.22 -12.08 -5.98
C LYS A 176 21.95 -11.34 -4.86
N ASP A 177 21.28 -10.39 -4.21
CA ASP A 177 21.87 -9.63 -3.10
C ASP A 177 22.24 -10.55 -1.93
N LEU A 178 21.42 -11.57 -1.64
CA LEU A 178 21.73 -12.57 -0.62
C LEU A 178 23.00 -13.38 -0.97
N ILE A 179 23.13 -13.83 -2.21
CA ILE A 179 24.32 -14.56 -2.68
C ILE A 179 25.57 -13.66 -2.57
N GLU A 180 25.48 -12.40 -2.97
CA GLU A 180 26.57 -11.43 -2.85
C GLU A 180 27.01 -11.27 -1.38
N ILE A 181 26.04 -11.14 -0.46
CA ILE A 181 26.34 -11.05 0.98
C ILE A 181 27.01 -12.35 1.48
N MET A 182 26.49 -13.51 1.12
CA MET A 182 27.06 -14.79 1.54
C MET A 182 28.51 -14.95 1.08
N ASN A 183 28.83 -14.52 -0.14
CA ASN A 183 30.19 -14.60 -0.70
C ASN A 183 31.19 -13.66 0.00
N LEU A 184 30.73 -12.68 0.79
CA LEU A 184 31.61 -11.83 1.60
C LEU A 184 32.11 -12.51 2.88
N TYR A 185 31.48 -13.64 3.28
CA TYR A 185 31.77 -14.34 4.53
C TYR A 185 32.33 -15.77 4.32
N ILE A 186 32.57 -16.14 3.09
CA ILE A 186 33.26 -17.38 2.68
C ILE A 186 34.69 -17.04 2.19
#